data_db092d004998affded8dca00b6c2c057
#
_entry.id   db092d004998affded8dca00b6c2c057
#
_cell.length_a   1.000
_cell.length_b   1.000
_cell.length_c   1.000
_cell.angle_alpha   90.00
_cell.angle_beta   90.00
_cell.angle_gamma   90.00
#
_symmetry.space_group_name_H-M   'P 1'
#
loop_
_entity.id
_entity.type
_entity.pdbx_description
1 polymer ?
#
loop_
_entity_poly.entity_id
_entity_poly.type
_entity_poly.pdbx_seq_one_letter_code
_entity_poly.pdbx_strand_id
1 'polypeptide(L)'
;MMKRWISLAFSLPMLLTLAPTALAAETKPVPPAWVKAEEYAVFEGDSTYTGETWETVLRLRNDAAAGNLEPQSGDLYTDWNIGEKTDAPALLQFELGLIGMKYAENSGSRRLATRTRRYFGLAKDSWLDEGGSRTDKTYYLFTLWYQRARLLECRPGTSQVFSGLELEEFLKASGYTMDQFRDCSALKVVTEAEWAAIDTRTAQERAEAEIAKTRANVTLDGNWVNTENLARVVNGRTMIPVRCLAEQLGADVSYDTTLKAARIVRAGVEIVMPIGSRTCTVNGKPFTMDIAPYIENGRTMIPARYVSELFGQSIQWVPEGRIAAVTENKALAGDTNLEPWAMAMGAYLNAVNNGGRPTVFGGKGRGLSYGMDAIGKPSAVGTVYTYEWARYILEDSWGVTDRESLIQTVFGMTDSGHNADFQSDVAMIEGMSAAEYREVLKNAEGMDAYMFPYTKRLGEKWGDRGILCWDLFRMSNLVQWGYAAGYLTYPEALALLEPAAVLVQENFKSWDEAFENYLDGYNWWAREDVGTKDPWTVTRGPYVKKLMQNYSELFDDAMFKSPIKGVPGVTAESLLASVS
;
A
#
# COMPACT_ATOMS: atom_id res chain seq x y z
N MET A 1 -0.53 9.36 25.80
CA MET A 1 -1.57 10.16 25.10
C MET A 1 -1.96 9.48 23.79
N MET A 2 -2.54 8.31 23.86
CA MET A 2 -3.03 7.59 22.65
C MET A 2 -4.54 7.40 22.79
N LYS A 3 -5.30 8.41 22.40
CA LYS A 3 -6.76 8.31 22.29
C LYS A 3 -7.17 8.96 20.98
N ARG A 4 -7.38 8.15 19.94
CA ARG A 4 -8.32 8.42 18.84
C ARG A 4 -8.04 7.54 17.63
N TRP A 5 -8.36 6.30 17.71
CA TRP A 5 -8.64 5.42 16.57
C TRP A 5 -9.27 4.17 17.14
N ILE A 6 -10.54 4.13 17.30
CA ILE A 6 -11.44 2.98 17.30
C ILE A 6 -12.76 3.45 17.92
N SER A 7 -13.76 3.58 17.10
CA SER A 7 -15.16 3.26 17.41
C SER A 7 -15.97 3.37 16.13
N LEU A 8 -16.31 2.27 15.57
CA LEU A 8 -17.48 2.15 14.69
C LEU A 8 -18.22 0.90 15.14
N ALA A 9 -19.14 1.12 16.06
CA ALA A 9 -20.13 0.14 16.44
C ALA A 9 -21.27 0.12 15.43
N PHE A 10 -21.71 -1.05 15.10
CA PHE A 10 -22.91 -1.34 14.29
C PHE A 10 -24.18 -0.84 14.98
N SER A 11 -25.00 -0.09 14.27
CA SER A 11 -26.41 0.12 14.62
C SER A 11 -27.31 -0.24 13.45
N LEU A 12 -28.31 -1.07 13.71
CA LEU A 12 -29.34 -1.55 12.79
C LEU A 12 -30.25 -0.41 12.28
N PRO A 13 -30.84 -0.55 11.10
CA PRO A 13 -31.67 0.47 10.50
C PRO A 13 -33.10 0.47 11.03
N MET A 14 -33.62 1.67 11.25
CA MET A 14 -35.02 1.92 11.53
C MET A 14 -35.77 2.03 10.19
N LEU A 15 -36.70 1.12 9.93
CA LEU A 15 -37.61 1.18 8.78
C LEU A 15 -38.53 2.40 8.92
N LEU A 16 -38.49 3.29 7.95
CA LEU A 16 -39.57 4.24 7.68
C LEU A 16 -40.29 3.78 6.40
N THR A 17 -41.52 3.35 6.57
CA THR A 17 -42.44 3.05 5.46
C THR A 17 -42.89 4.35 4.81
N LEU A 18 -42.52 4.57 3.57
CA LEU A 18 -43.14 5.55 2.68
C LEU A 18 -43.96 4.86 1.62
N ALA A 19 -45.13 5.42 1.34
CA ALA A 19 -46.14 4.92 0.40
C ALA A 19 -45.62 4.85 -1.04
N PRO A 20 -46.18 3.98 -1.90
CA PRO A 20 -45.67 3.83 -3.26
C PRO A 20 -46.08 5.03 -4.11
N THR A 21 -45.14 5.82 -4.53
CA THR A 21 -45.28 6.79 -5.60
C THR A 21 -45.06 6.10 -6.95
N ALA A 22 -45.86 6.52 -7.92
CA ALA A 22 -46.00 5.98 -9.26
C ALA A 22 -44.63 5.68 -9.94
N LEU A 23 -44.61 4.54 -10.67
CA LEU A 23 -43.52 4.21 -11.59
C LEU A 23 -43.23 5.42 -12.51
N ALA A 24 -42.09 6.05 -12.30
CA ALA A 24 -41.56 7.00 -13.26
C ALA A 24 -41.13 6.21 -14.51
N ALA A 25 -41.50 6.70 -15.68
CA ALA A 25 -41.11 6.13 -16.95
C ALA A 25 -39.56 6.00 -17.00
N GLU A 26 -39.07 4.86 -17.50
CA GLU A 26 -37.67 4.59 -17.74
C GLU A 26 -37.08 5.69 -18.63
N THR A 27 -36.40 6.65 -18.00
CA THR A 27 -35.62 7.66 -18.72
C THR A 27 -34.21 7.13 -18.83
N LYS A 28 -33.68 7.03 -20.07
CA LYS A 28 -32.27 6.71 -20.32
C LYS A 28 -31.40 7.67 -19.49
N PRO A 29 -30.30 7.18 -18.88
CA PRO A 29 -29.40 8.05 -18.15
C PRO A 29 -28.83 9.12 -19.08
N VAL A 30 -28.84 10.35 -18.61
CA VAL A 30 -28.24 11.50 -19.29
C VAL A 30 -26.96 11.92 -18.56
N PRO A 31 -25.96 12.49 -19.26
CA PRO A 31 -24.76 12.95 -18.60
C PRO A 31 -25.07 14.00 -17.54
N PRO A 32 -24.35 13.99 -16.40
CA PRO A 32 -24.41 15.09 -15.44
C PRO A 32 -24.01 16.41 -16.12
N ALA A 33 -24.50 17.55 -15.64
CA ALA A 33 -24.28 18.86 -16.25
C ALA A 33 -22.78 19.26 -16.36
N TRP A 34 -21.90 18.66 -15.56
CA TRP A 34 -20.45 18.89 -15.58
C TRP A 34 -19.69 17.89 -16.47
N VAL A 35 -20.38 16.97 -17.15
CA VAL A 35 -19.79 15.98 -18.03
C VAL A 35 -20.25 16.23 -19.46
N LYS A 36 -19.31 16.33 -20.41
CA LYS A 36 -19.65 16.49 -21.82
C LYS A 36 -20.29 15.21 -22.36
N ALA A 37 -21.27 15.37 -23.24
CA ALA A 37 -22.01 14.23 -23.78
C ALA A 37 -21.10 13.17 -24.47
N GLU A 38 -20.06 13.61 -25.16
CA GLU A 38 -19.10 12.74 -25.82
C GLU A 38 -18.19 11.97 -24.87
N GLU A 39 -18.09 12.42 -23.62
CA GLU A 39 -17.28 11.83 -22.54
C GLU A 39 -18.09 10.95 -21.59
N TYR A 40 -19.38 10.81 -21.86
CA TYR A 40 -20.30 10.01 -21.07
C TYR A 40 -20.54 8.67 -21.74
N ALA A 41 -20.35 7.59 -20.98
CA ALA A 41 -20.66 6.25 -21.47
C ALA A 41 -22.17 6.02 -21.39
N VAL A 42 -22.79 5.72 -22.52
CA VAL A 42 -24.22 5.34 -22.62
C VAL A 42 -24.29 3.93 -23.14
N PHE A 43 -25.03 3.08 -22.43
CA PHE A 43 -25.30 1.70 -22.85
C PHE A 43 -26.71 1.62 -23.44
N GLU A 44 -26.84 1.04 -24.61
CA GLU A 44 -28.14 0.77 -25.19
C GLU A 44 -28.73 -0.51 -24.57
N GLY A 45 -29.87 -0.38 -23.93
CA GLY A 45 -30.64 -1.53 -23.43
C GLY A 45 -30.37 -1.94 -21.99
N ASP A 46 -29.63 -1.14 -21.21
CA ASP A 46 -29.34 -1.47 -19.81
C ASP A 46 -30.50 -1.08 -18.88
N SER A 47 -31.05 -2.10 -18.18
CA SER A 47 -32.15 -1.96 -17.20
C SER A 47 -31.64 -1.62 -15.77
N THR A 48 -30.35 -1.37 -15.59
CA THR A 48 -29.71 -1.21 -14.26
C THR A 48 -30.07 0.10 -13.56
N TYR A 49 -30.77 1.00 -14.22
CA TYR A 49 -31.16 2.32 -13.70
C TYR A 49 -32.59 2.41 -13.23
N THR A 50 -33.17 1.32 -12.78
CA THR A 50 -34.52 1.32 -12.26
C THR A 50 -34.54 1.35 -10.74
N GLY A 51 -35.45 2.13 -10.16
CA GLY A 51 -35.77 2.14 -8.75
C GLY A 51 -34.80 2.87 -7.84
N GLU A 52 -34.67 2.40 -6.62
CA GLU A 52 -34.02 3.03 -5.49
C GLU A 52 -32.53 3.37 -5.75
N THR A 53 -31.82 2.52 -6.51
CA THR A 53 -30.41 2.75 -6.86
C THR A 53 -30.23 3.98 -7.75
N TRP A 54 -31.12 4.15 -8.74
CA TRP A 54 -31.06 5.32 -9.61
C TRP A 54 -31.47 6.60 -8.90
N GLU A 55 -32.45 6.56 -8.02
CA GLU A 55 -32.82 7.68 -7.17
C GLU A 55 -31.63 8.13 -6.29
N THR A 56 -30.89 7.17 -5.76
CA THR A 56 -29.65 7.44 -5.01
C THR A 56 -28.58 8.11 -5.87
N VAL A 57 -28.35 7.62 -7.09
CA VAL A 57 -27.42 8.24 -8.04
C VAL A 57 -27.82 9.69 -8.34
N LEU A 58 -29.09 9.96 -8.63
CA LEU A 58 -29.59 11.31 -8.91
C LEU A 58 -29.45 12.24 -7.70
N ARG A 59 -29.73 11.76 -6.51
CA ARG A 59 -29.56 12.52 -5.27
C ARG A 59 -28.10 12.92 -5.06
N LEU A 60 -27.18 11.97 -5.20
CA LEU A 60 -25.73 12.21 -5.08
C LEU A 60 -25.21 13.15 -6.17
N ARG A 61 -25.71 13.04 -7.42
CA ARG A 61 -25.39 13.99 -8.50
C ARG A 61 -25.80 15.42 -8.15
N ASN A 62 -27.02 15.61 -7.66
CA ASN A 62 -27.53 16.93 -7.30
C ASN A 62 -26.74 17.54 -6.14
N ASP A 63 -26.38 16.73 -5.16
CA ASP A 63 -25.59 17.16 -4.01
C ASP A 63 -24.16 17.59 -4.44
N ALA A 64 -23.51 16.81 -5.27
CA ALA A 64 -22.20 17.15 -5.83
C ALA A 64 -22.26 18.41 -6.72
N ALA A 65 -23.30 18.54 -7.55
CA ALA A 65 -23.53 19.70 -8.41
C ALA A 65 -23.77 21.00 -7.61
N ALA A 66 -24.37 20.89 -6.43
CA ALA A 66 -24.58 22.03 -5.52
C ALA A 66 -23.28 22.57 -4.89
N GLY A 67 -22.12 21.93 -5.17
CA GLY A 67 -20.82 22.35 -4.67
C GLY A 67 -20.48 21.80 -3.29
N ASN A 68 -21.25 20.84 -2.77
CA ASN A 68 -20.95 20.22 -1.50
C ASN A 68 -19.58 19.51 -1.56
N LEU A 69 -18.85 19.54 -0.45
CA LEU A 69 -17.47 19.07 -0.38
C LEU A 69 -17.38 17.55 -0.17
N GLU A 70 -18.36 17.02 0.53
CA GLU A 70 -18.52 15.59 0.83
C GLU A 70 -20.00 15.26 0.87
N PRO A 71 -20.42 14.05 0.48
CA PRO A 71 -21.78 13.58 0.73
C PRO A 71 -22.09 13.61 2.23
N GLN A 72 -23.32 13.91 2.60
CA GLN A 72 -23.72 14.07 4.01
C GLN A 72 -23.49 12.80 4.82
N SER A 73 -23.09 12.94 6.08
CA SER A 73 -22.74 11.82 6.96
C SER A 73 -23.91 10.86 7.19
N GLY A 74 -23.74 9.61 6.87
CA GLY A 74 -24.75 8.54 6.91
C GLY A 74 -24.96 7.91 5.55
N ASP A 75 -24.99 8.69 4.51
CA ASP A 75 -25.20 8.25 3.12
C ASP A 75 -23.90 7.76 2.47
N LEU A 76 -22.77 8.29 2.91
CA LEU A 76 -21.45 8.11 2.30
C LEU A 76 -20.98 6.67 2.24
N TYR A 77 -21.23 5.90 3.29
CA TYR A 77 -20.70 4.53 3.39
C TYR A 77 -21.69 3.51 2.85
N THR A 78 -22.98 3.76 2.99
CA THR A 78 -24.02 2.81 2.55
C THR A 78 -24.32 2.96 1.06
N ASP A 79 -24.55 4.18 0.60
CA ASP A 79 -24.91 4.44 -0.79
C ASP A 79 -23.68 4.41 -1.70
N TRP A 80 -22.55 4.89 -1.22
CA TRP A 80 -21.30 4.87 -1.95
C TRP A 80 -20.72 3.47 -2.13
N ASN A 81 -21.00 2.55 -1.21
CA ASN A 81 -20.53 1.17 -1.31
C ASN A 81 -21.36 0.30 -2.27
N ILE A 82 -22.46 0.80 -2.82
CA ILE A 82 -23.26 0.06 -3.82
C ILE A 82 -22.38 -0.37 -5.00
N GLY A 83 -21.50 0.51 -5.47
CA GLY A 83 -20.61 0.23 -6.60
C GLY A 83 -19.31 -0.49 -6.25
N GLU A 84 -18.99 -0.68 -4.96
CA GLU A 84 -17.79 -1.43 -4.54
C GLU A 84 -18.01 -2.94 -4.57
N LYS A 85 -19.21 -3.40 -4.82
CA LYS A 85 -19.49 -4.81 -5.06
C LYS A 85 -18.92 -5.21 -6.41
N THR A 86 -18.21 -6.31 -6.44
CA THR A 86 -17.56 -6.83 -7.66
C THR A 86 -18.55 -7.27 -8.72
N ASP A 87 -19.82 -7.42 -8.36
CA ASP A 87 -20.94 -7.76 -9.23
C ASP A 87 -21.79 -6.54 -9.65
N ALA A 88 -21.38 -5.33 -9.26
CA ALA A 88 -22.07 -4.13 -9.68
C ALA A 88 -21.83 -3.85 -11.18
N PRO A 89 -22.86 -3.43 -11.93
CA PRO A 89 -22.73 -3.14 -13.36
C PRO A 89 -21.69 -2.04 -13.63
N ALA A 90 -20.98 -2.16 -14.75
CA ALA A 90 -19.93 -1.23 -15.17
C ALA A 90 -20.43 0.23 -15.19
N LEU A 91 -21.65 0.44 -15.67
CA LEU A 91 -22.24 1.77 -15.77
C LEU A 91 -22.55 2.40 -14.40
N LEU A 92 -23.02 1.61 -13.43
CA LEU A 92 -23.23 2.11 -12.06
C LEU A 92 -21.91 2.56 -11.42
N GLN A 93 -20.87 1.76 -11.59
CA GLN A 93 -19.54 2.09 -11.09
C GLN A 93 -18.98 3.36 -11.77
N PHE A 94 -19.22 3.51 -13.08
CA PHE A 94 -18.84 4.71 -13.82
C PHE A 94 -19.57 5.96 -13.29
N GLU A 95 -20.87 5.87 -13.03
CA GLU A 95 -21.66 6.97 -12.46
C GLU A 95 -21.15 7.41 -11.08
N LEU A 96 -20.91 6.44 -10.20
CA LEU A 96 -20.35 6.73 -8.89
C LEU A 96 -18.95 7.34 -8.99
N GLY A 97 -18.18 6.92 -9.99
CA GLY A 97 -16.91 7.54 -10.35
C GLY A 97 -17.06 9.02 -10.73
N LEU A 98 -18.01 9.36 -11.61
CA LEU A 98 -18.27 10.74 -12.03
C LEU A 98 -18.72 11.64 -10.88
N ILE A 99 -19.58 11.14 -10.00
CA ILE A 99 -20.04 11.84 -8.80
C ILE A 99 -18.84 12.10 -7.87
N GLY A 100 -18.01 11.07 -7.64
CA GLY A 100 -16.83 11.19 -6.79
C GLY A 100 -15.79 12.15 -7.34
N MET A 101 -15.62 12.22 -8.68
CA MET A 101 -14.79 13.25 -9.32
C MET A 101 -15.26 14.66 -8.92
N LYS A 102 -16.57 14.88 -8.99
CA LYS A 102 -17.13 16.19 -8.67
C LYS A 102 -16.91 16.58 -7.21
N TYR A 103 -17.12 15.65 -6.28
CA TYR A 103 -16.79 15.89 -4.87
C TYR A 103 -15.28 16.11 -4.64
N ALA A 104 -14.43 15.33 -5.32
CA ALA A 104 -12.99 15.50 -5.22
C ALA A 104 -12.52 16.87 -5.75
N GLU A 105 -13.12 17.34 -6.84
CA GLU A 105 -12.89 18.70 -7.38
C GLU A 105 -13.35 19.78 -6.39
N ASN A 106 -14.57 19.67 -5.88
CA ASN A 106 -15.13 20.62 -4.94
C ASN A 106 -14.30 20.78 -3.66
N SER A 107 -13.79 19.65 -3.13
CA SER A 107 -13.12 19.60 -1.82
C SER A 107 -11.59 19.64 -1.90
N GLY A 108 -11.00 19.36 -3.06
CA GLY A 108 -9.57 19.08 -3.21
C GLY A 108 -9.10 17.83 -2.46
N SER A 109 -10.01 16.93 -2.11
CA SER A 109 -9.74 15.75 -1.29
C SER A 109 -9.07 14.63 -2.08
N ARG A 110 -7.81 14.32 -1.75
CA ARG A 110 -7.08 13.18 -2.31
C ARG A 110 -7.77 11.84 -2.00
N ARG A 111 -8.33 11.72 -0.81
CA ARG A 111 -9.05 10.51 -0.38
C ARG A 111 -10.24 10.22 -1.29
N LEU A 112 -11.00 11.26 -1.64
CA LEU A 112 -12.10 11.13 -2.59
C LEU A 112 -11.59 10.81 -4.00
N ALA A 113 -10.51 11.43 -4.45
CA ALA A 113 -9.89 11.13 -5.73
C ALA A 113 -9.41 9.68 -5.84
N THR A 114 -8.77 9.14 -4.78
CA THR A 114 -8.35 7.73 -4.71
C THR A 114 -9.54 6.79 -4.83
N ARG A 115 -10.61 7.07 -4.10
CA ARG A 115 -11.83 6.25 -4.13
C ARG A 115 -12.51 6.31 -5.50
N THR A 116 -12.59 7.50 -6.06
CA THR A 116 -13.12 7.74 -7.41
C THR A 116 -12.38 6.94 -8.46
N ARG A 117 -11.06 6.93 -8.42
CA ARG A 117 -10.23 6.12 -9.32
C ARG A 117 -10.57 4.63 -9.25
N ARG A 118 -10.85 4.14 -8.04
CA ARG A 118 -11.23 2.73 -7.84
C ARG A 118 -12.53 2.38 -8.59
N TYR A 119 -13.53 3.26 -8.56
CA TYR A 119 -14.78 3.03 -9.29
C TYR A 119 -14.57 2.95 -10.80
N PHE A 120 -13.75 3.82 -11.37
CA PHE A 120 -13.42 3.73 -12.79
C PHE A 120 -12.61 2.47 -13.13
N GLY A 121 -11.76 2.00 -12.22
CA GLY A 121 -11.07 0.70 -12.35
C GLY A 121 -12.07 -0.46 -12.38
N LEU A 122 -12.99 -0.50 -11.42
CA LEU A 122 -14.04 -1.52 -11.35
C LEU A 122 -14.95 -1.48 -12.58
N ALA A 123 -15.30 -0.27 -13.07
CA ALA A 123 -16.10 -0.13 -14.29
C ALA A 123 -15.40 -0.76 -15.52
N LYS A 124 -14.07 -0.63 -15.63
CA LYS A 124 -13.29 -1.30 -16.69
C LYS A 124 -13.35 -2.82 -16.58
N ASP A 125 -13.19 -3.34 -15.37
CA ASP A 125 -13.18 -4.78 -15.13
C ASP A 125 -14.57 -5.38 -15.36
N SER A 126 -15.62 -4.77 -14.78
CA SER A 126 -17.01 -5.20 -15.01
C SER A 126 -17.42 -5.13 -16.49
N TRP A 127 -16.96 -4.10 -17.23
CA TRP A 127 -17.23 -4.01 -18.67
C TRP A 127 -16.70 -5.22 -19.45
N LEU A 128 -15.50 -5.67 -19.10
CA LEU A 128 -14.93 -6.87 -19.73
C LEU A 128 -15.68 -8.14 -19.32
N ASP A 129 -16.12 -8.24 -18.07
CA ASP A 129 -16.91 -9.37 -17.56
C ASP A 129 -18.32 -9.39 -18.18
N GLU A 130 -18.89 -8.24 -18.51
CA GLU A 130 -20.15 -8.07 -19.24
C GLU A 130 -20.04 -8.37 -20.75
N GLY A 131 -18.82 -8.72 -21.23
CA GLY A 131 -18.56 -9.08 -22.62
C GLY A 131 -18.12 -7.91 -23.51
N GLY A 132 -17.83 -6.76 -22.95
CA GLY A 132 -17.24 -5.63 -23.63
C GLY A 132 -15.77 -5.84 -24.00
N SER A 133 -15.23 -4.98 -24.87
CA SER A 133 -13.87 -5.06 -25.36
C SER A 133 -13.01 -3.87 -24.89
N ARG A 134 -11.71 -4.12 -24.72
CA ARG A 134 -10.72 -3.06 -24.46
C ARG A 134 -10.59 -2.02 -25.59
N THR A 135 -11.05 -2.36 -26.78
CA THR A 135 -11.06 -1.46 -27.95
C THR A 135 -12.35 -0.65 -28.08
N ASP A 136 -13.32 -0.87 -27.19
CA ASP A 136 -14.58 -0.14 -27.23
C ASP A 136 -14.42 1.31 -26.77
N LYS A 137 -15.20 2.21 -27.36
CA LYS A 137 -15.26 3.60 -26.93
C LYS A 137 -15.58 3.71 -25.41
N THR A 138 -16.45 2.85 -24.91
CA THR A 138 -16.82 2.78 -23.50
C THR A 138 -15.62 2.50 -22.61
N TYR A 139 -14.79 1.52 -22.95
CA TYR A 139 -13.58 1.22 -22.20
C TYR A 139 -12.58 2.38 -22.19
N TYR A 140 -12.44 3.10 -23.34
CA TYR A 140 -11.63 4.31 -23.40
C TYR A 140 -12.18 5.43 -22.52
N LEU A 141 -13.50 5.59 -22.44
CA LEU A 141 -14.11 6.58 -21.53
C LEU A 141 -13.82 6.25 -20.06
N PHE A 142 -13.94 4.99 -19.66
CA PHE A 142 -13.57 4.57 -18.32
C PHE A 142 -12.08 4.81 -18.04
N THR A 143 -11.21 4.54 -19.01
CA THR A 143 -9.78 4.80 -18.87
C THR A 143 -9.48 6.29 -18.78
N LEU A 144 -10.15 7.13 -19.58
CA LEU A 144 -10.04 8.59 -19.51
C LEU A 144 -10.32 9.11 -18.11
N TRP A 145 -11.48 8.73 -17.55
CA TRP A 145 -11.89 9.18 -16.23
C TRP A 145 -11.04 8.58 -15.11
N TYR A 146 -10.60 7.34 -15.26
CA TYR A 146 -9.63 6.73 -14.35
C TYR A 146 -8.33 7.55 -14.25
N GLN A 147 -7.79 7.98 -15.38
CA GLN A 147 -6.58 8.79 -15.40
C GLN A 147 -6.79 10.22 -14.89
N ARG A 148 -7.94 10.81 -15.18
CA ARG A 148 -8.33 12.11 -14.57
C ARG A 148 -8.38 12.01 -13.04
N ALA A 149 -8.98 10.97 -12.49
CA ALA A 149 -9.00 10.73 -11.05
C ALA A 149 -7.59 10.57 -10.48
N ARG A 150 -6.68 9.89 -11.20
CA ARG A 150 -5.26 9.80 -10.80
C ARG A 150 -4.58 11.15 -10.76
N LEU A 151 -4.87 12.03 -11.70
CA LEU A 151 -4.30 13.39 -11.66
C LEU A 151 -4.74 14.18 -10.43
N LEU A 152 -5.99 14.02 -9.99
CA LEU A 152 -6.47 14.65 -8.76
C LEU A 152 -5.83 14.05 -7.49
N GLU A 153 -5.42 12.78 -7.53
CA GLU A 153 -4.62 12.19 -6.45
C GLU A 153 -3.22 12.82 -6.38
N CYS A 154 -2.69 13.26 -7.52
CA CYS A 154 -1.32 13.76 -7.64
C CYS A 154 -1.21 15.19 -7.09
N ARG A 155 -0.31 15.40 -6.12
CA ARG A 155 0.15 16.75 -5.80
C ARG A 155 1.41 17.04 -6.60
N PRO A 156 1.62 18.30 -7.03
CA PRO A 156 2.91 18.71 -7.58
C PRO A 156 4.04 18.31 -6.60
N GLY A 157 5.03 17.57 -7.09
CA GLY A 157 6.19 17.15 -6.31
C GLY A 157 6.11 15.79 -5.62
N THR A 158 5.00 15.06 -5.70
CA THR A 158 4.94 13.68 -5.22
C THR A 158 5.25 12.69 -6.34
N SER A 159 6.14 11.71 -6.05
CA SER A 159 6.41 10.60 -6.96
C SER A 159 5.19 9.68 -7.03
N GLN A 160 4.46 9.70 -8.13
CA GLN A 160 3.34 8.78 -8.32
C GLN A 160 3.58 7.87 -9.50
N VAL A 161 3.24 6.61 -9.31
CA VAL A 161 3.34 5.57 -10.33
C VAL A 161 2.14 5.68 -11.25
N PHE A 162 2.39 6.10 -12.47
CA PHE A 162 1.50 5.80 -13.58
C PHE A 162 1.93 4.44 -14.16
N SER A 163 1.01 3.63 -14.59
CA SER A 163 1.30 2.57 -15.53
C SER A 163 1.69 3.25 -16.86
N GLY A 164 2.99 3.37 -17.13
CA GLY A 164 3.49 4.13 -18.28
C GLY A 164 2.92 3.62 -19.60
N LEU A 165 2.85 2.29 -19.75
CA LEU A 165 2.29 1.67 -20.97
C LEU A 165 0.80 1.95 -21.12
N GLU A 166 0.01 1.82 -20.06
CA GLU A 166 -1.42 2.11 -20.11
C GLU A 166 -1.70 3.58 -20.45
N LEU A 167 -0.89 4.48 -19.91
CA LEU A 167 -0.99 5.91 -20.21
C LEU A 167 -0.54 6.22 -21.64
N GLU A 168 0.55 5.64 -22.12
CA GLU A 168 1.02 5.82 -23.49
C GLU A 168 0.02 5.27 -24.52
N GLU A 169 -0.54 4.10 -24.28
CA GLU A 169 -1.59 3.52 -25.13
C GLU A 169 -2.84 4.40 -25.13
N PHE A 170 -3.26 4.90 -23.98
CA PHE A 170 -4.38 5.83 -23.87
C PHE A 170 -4.12 7.14 -24.61
N LEU A 171 -2.95 7.77 -24.42
CA LEU A 171 -2.59 9.00 -25.09
C LEU A 171 -2.50 8.80 -26.61
N LYS A 172 -1.94 7.67 -27.05
CA LYS A 172 -1.88 7.28 -28.45
C LYS A 172 -3.27 7.08 -29.04
N ALA A 173 -4.15 6.36 -28.35
CA ALA A 173 -5.50 6.09 -28.82
C ALA A 173 -6.40 7.35 -28.80
N SER A 174 -6.21 8.25 -27.83
CA SER A 174 -7.00 9.46 -27.68
C SER A 174 -6.45 10.69 -28.40
N GLY A 175 -5.22 10.65 -28.89
CA GLY A 175 -4.58 11.76 -29.59
C GLY A 175 -4.16 12.93 -28.68
N TYR A 176 -4.03 12.70 -27.38
CA TYR A 176 -3.62 13.74 -26.45
C TYR A 176 -2.13 13.78 -26.21
N THR A 177 -1.61 15.00 -26.03
CA THR A 177 -0.31 15.21 -25.38
C THR A 177 -0.44 15.04 -23.89
N MET A 178 0.68 14.80 -23.20
CA MET A 178 0.70 14.72 -21.74
C MET A 178 0.20 16.01 -21.08
N ASP A 179 0.49 17.17 -21.67
CA ASP A 179 0.06 18.46 -21.12
C ASP A 179 -1.45 18.67 -21.28
N GLN A 180 -2.01 18.30 -22.43
CA GLN A 180 -3.47 18.30 -22.61
C GLN A 180 -4.17 17.33 -21.67
N PHE A 181 -3.55 16.19 -21.43
CA PHE A 181 -4.06 15.22 -20.46
C PHE A 181 -4.02 15.75 -19.02
N ARG A 182 -2.99 16.48 -18.64
CA ARG A 182 -2.90 17.16 -17.33
C ARG A 182 -3.91 18.29 -17.17
N ASP A 183 -4.17 19.04 -18.22
CA ASP A 183 -5.16 20.14 -18.20
C ASP A 183 -6.61 19.65 -18.17
N CYS A 184 -6.91 18.42 -18.47
CA CYS A 184 -8.24 17.80 -18.42
C CYS A 184 -9.40 18.59 -19.06
N SER A 185 -9.22 19.89 -19.37
CA SER A 185 -10.29 20.82 -19.80
C SER A 185 -10.66 20.67 -21.26
N ALA A 186 -9.75 20.17 -22.09
CA ALA A 186 -9.88 20.07 -23.54
C ALA A 186 -9.98 18.63 -24.07
N LEU A 187 -10.12 17.63 -23.20
CA LEU A 187 -10.09 16.24 -23.59
C LEU A 187 -11.34 15.84 -24.40
N LYS A 188 -11.15 15.37 -25.62
CA LYS A 188 -12.17 14.69 -26.42
C LYS A 188 -11.64 13.34 -26.88
N VAL A 189 -12.50 12.37 -27.00
CA VAL A 189 -12.16 11.08 -27.61
C VAL A 189 -12.06 11.28 -29.12
N VAL A 190 -10.93 10.88 -29.71
CA VAL A 190 -10.74 10.88 -31.16
C VAL A 190 -10.77 9.46 -31.70
N THR A 191 -11.24 9.29 -32.92
CA THR A 191 -11.23 7.99 -33.59
C THR A 191 -9.84 7.64 -34.08
N GLU A 192 -9.60 6.36 -34.30
CA GLU A 192 -8.33 5.89 -34.86
C GLU A 192 -8.02 6.51 -36.23
N ALA A 193 -9.04 6.78 -37.06
CA ALA A 193 -8.91 7.45 -38.36
C ALA A 193 -8.51 8.93 -38.21
N GLU A 194 -9.08 9.63 -37.22
CA GLU A 194 -8.69 11.02 -36.93
C GLU A 194 -7.26 11.07 -36.41
N TRP A 195 -6.85 10.07 -35.60
CA TRP A 195 -5.48 9.95 -35.12
C TRP A 195 -4.47 9.71 -36.26
N ALA A 196 -4.77 8.80 -37.16
CA ALA A 196 -3.92 8.52 -38.33
C ALA A 196 -3.79 9.72 -39.28
N ALA A 197 -4.76 10.65 -39.28
CA ALA A 197 -4.77 11.85 -40.13
C ALA A 197 -3.97 13.04 -39.54
N ILE A 198 -3.59 13.00 -38.24
CA ILE A 198 -2.96 14.13 -37.52
C ILE A 198 -1.41 14.08 -37.57
N ASP A 199 -0.77 13.56 -38.58
CA ASP A 199 0.69 13.65 -38.70
C ASP A 199 1.17 15.02 -39.25
N THR A 200 0.71 16.10 -38.62
CA THR A 200 1.24 17.45 -38.80
C THR A 200 2.19 17.82 -37.66
N ARG A 201 3.26 17.05 -37.52
CA ARG A 201 4.27 17.34 -36.50
C ARG A 201 5.01 18.62 -36.83
N THR A 202 5.01 19.57 -35.91
CA THR A 202 5.92 20.71 -35.92
C THR A 202 7.39 20.24 -35.81
N ALA A 203 8.35 21.09 -36.10
CA ALA A 203 9.76 20.76 -35.88
C ALA A 203 10.07 20.37 -34.42
N GLN A 204 9.35 20.97 -33.47
CA GLN A 204 9.45 20.67 -32.05
C GLN A 204 8.92 19.27 -31.74
N GLU A 205 7.75 18.89 -32.25
CA GLU A 205 7.15 17.56 -32.07
C GLU A 205 8.00 16.45 -32.74
N ARG A 206 8.71 16.75 -33.80
CA ARG A 206 9.69 15.82 -34.41
C ARG A 206 10.90 15.63 -33.47
N ALA A 207 11.40 16.72 -32.88
CA ALA A 207 12.48 16.64 -31.89
C ALA A 207 12.01 15.84 -30.62
N GLU A 208 10.80 16.07 -30.18
CA GLU A 208 10.19 15.31 -29.07
C GLU A 208 9.97 13.84 -29.44
N ALA A 209 9.60 13.52 -30.66
CA ALA A 209 9.49 12.15 -31.16
C ALA A 209 10.85 11.43 -31.23
N GLU A 210 11.93 12.13 -31.58
CA GLU A 210 13.29 11.57 -31.52
C GLU A 210 13.72 11.33 -30.06
N ILE A 211 13.42 12.27 -29.19
CA ILE A 211 13.58 12.08 -27.73
C ILE A 211 12.75 10.88 -27.25
N ALA A 212 11.52 10.73 -27.71
CA ALA A 212 10.66 9.59 -27.36
C ALA A 212 11.26 8.24 -27.77
N LYS A 213 12.04 8.16 -28.85
CA LYS A 213 12.77 6.94 -29.22
C LYS A 213 13.83 6.51 -28.20
N THR A 214 14.33 7.45 -27.43
CA THR A 214 15.30 7.18 -26.36
C THR A 214 14.61 6.96 -25.01
N ARG A 215 13.32 7.22 -24.88
CA ARG A 215 12.59 7.03 -23.63
C ARG A 215 12.77 5.61 -23.10
N ALA A 216 12.86 5.53 -21.80
CA ALA A 216 12.83 4.29 -21.05
C ALA A 216 11.74 4.38 -20.00
N ASN A 217 11.17 3.26 -19.66
CA ASN A 217 10.31 3.09 -18.51
C ASN A 217 11.12 2.45 -17.38
N VAL A 218 10.69 2.66 -16.15
CA VAL A 218 11.32 2.04 -14.99
C VAL A 218 10.25 1.42 -14.13
N THR A 219 10.48 0.20 -13.68
CA THR A 219 9.65 -0.45 -12.66
C THR A 219 10.49 -0.75 -11.42
N LEU A 220 9.87 -0.70 -10.27
CA LEU A 220 10.43 -1.17 -9.01
C LEU A 220 9.49 -2.25 -8.45
N ASP A 221 10.00 -3.49 -8.40
CA ASP A 221 9.24 -4.69 -8.03
C ASP A 221 7.89 -4.81 -8.76
N GLY A 222 7.93 -4.60 -10.07
CA GLY A 222 6.76 -4.67 -10.95
C GLY A 222 5.87 -3.44 -10.97
N ASN A 223 6.11 -2.43 -10.14
CA ASN A 223 5.35 -1.18 -10.13
C ASN A 223 6.07 -0.08 -10.90
N TRP A 224 5.31 0.71 -11.65
CA TRP A 224 5.86 1.79 -12.45
C TRP A 224 6.42 2.92 -11.60
N VAL A 225 7.66 3.32 -11.90
CA VAL A 225 8.30 4.49 -11.33
C VAL A 225 7.94 5.72 -12.15
N ASN A 226 7.36 6.74 -11.53
CA ASN A 226 7.15 8.01 -12.21
C ASN A 226 8.49 8.74 -12.40
N THR A 227 9.02 8.69 -13.61
CA THR A 227 10.26 9.36 -13.99
C THR A 227 10.04 10.74 -14.62
N GLU A 228 8.86 11.32 -14.48
CA GLU A 228 8.47 12.59 -15.09
C GLU A 228 8.67 12.58 -16.64
N ASN A 229 8.62 11.38 -17.26
CA ASN A 229 8.97 11.15 -18.67
C ASN A 229 10.42 11.53 -19.05
N LEU A 230 11.32 11.62 -18.06
CA LEU A 230 12.71 11.99 -18.28
C LEU A 230 13.66 10.78 -18.36
N ALA A 231 13.18 9.57 -18.04
CA ALA A 231 14.01 8.37 -18.17
C ALA A 231 14.36 8.12 -19.65
N ARG A 232 15.65 7.89 -19.92
CA ARG A 232 16.18 7.72 -21.28
C ARG A 232 17.27 6.65 -21.33
N VAL A 233 17.38 6.02 -22.48
CA VAL A 233 18.56 5.20 -22.79
C VAL A 233 19.62 6.09 -23.45
N VAL A 234 20.74 6.29 -22.78
CA VAL A 234 21.89 7.05 -23.25
C VAL A 234 23.11 6.13 -23.24
N ASN A 235 23.76 5.92 -24.37
CA ASN A 235 24.93 5.03 -24.50
C ASN A 235 24.67 3.63 -23.91
N GLY A 236 23.49 3.07 -24.12
CA GLY A 236 23.10 1.74 -23.61
C GLY A 236 22.83 1.70 -22.10
N ARG A 237 22.69 2.83 -21.44
CA ARG A 237 22.35 2.92 -20.01
C ARG A 237 21.06 3.69 -19.80
N THR A 238 20.21 3.18 -18.93
CA THR A 238 19.00 3.90 -18.51
C THR A 238 19.39 4.99 -17.53
N MET A 239 19.24 6.24 -17.97
CA MET A 239 19.43 7.43 -17.16
C MET A 239 18.09 7.89 -16.63
N ILE A 240 18.02 8.23 -15.33
CA ILE A 240 16.79 8.61 -14.63
C ILE A 240 17.04 9.83 -13.74
N PRO A 241 16.02 10.65 -13.45
CA PRO A 241 16.13 11.64 -12.39
C PRO A 241 16.42 10.92 -11.05
N VAL A 242 17.43 11.38 -10.34
CA VAL A 242 17.93 10.70 -9.12
C VAL A 242 16.83 10.43 -8.10
N ARG A 243 15.96 11.40 -7.86
CA ARG A 243 14.90 11.29 -6.86
C ARG A 243 13.84 10.25 -7.22
N CYS A 244 13.53 10.12 -8.51
CA CYS A 244 12.45 9.25 -8.96
C CYS A 244 12.62 7.78 -8.57
N LEU A 245 13.85 7.29 -8.51
CA LEU A 245 14.13 5.91 -8.09
C LEU A 245 14.66 5.86 -6.66
N ALA A 246 15.62 6.73 -6.31
CA ALA A 246 16.28 6.66 -5.02
C ALA A 246 15.30 6.87 -3.84
N GLU A 247 14.41 7.85 -3.93
CA GLU A 247 13.40 8.08 -2.89
C GLU A 247 12.40 6.91 -2.80
N GLN A 248 12.03 6.28 -3.92
CA GLN A 248 11.18 5.09 -3.87
C GLN A 248 11.90 3.87 -3.28
N LEU A 249 13.23 3.86 -3.34
CA LEU A 249 14.05 2.90 -2.59
C LEU A 249 14.18 3.28 -1.11
N GLY A 250 13.60 4.38 -0.66
CA GLY A 250 13.69 4.87 0.71
C GLY A 250 15.00 5.61 1.00
N ALA A 251 15.69 6.11 -0.03
CA ALA A 251 16.91 6.89 0.15
C ALA A 251 16.61 8.39 0.32
N ASP A 252 17.39 9.05 1.13
CA ASP A 252 17.43 10.51 1.22
C ASP A 252 18.31 11.07 0.10
N VAL A 253 17.79 12.03 -0.66
CA VAL A 253 18.48 12.62 -1.80
C VAL A 253 18.69 14.12 -1.58
N SER A 254 19.92 14.53 -1.59
CA SER A 254 20.33 15.94 -1.53
C SER A 254 21.30 16.30 -2.65
N TYR A 255 21.51 17.58 -2.86
CA TYR A 255 22.51 18.07 -3.81
C TYR A 255 23.57 18.87 -3.07
N ASP A 256 24.81 18.41 -3.16
CA ASP A 256 25.98 19.13 -2.65
C ASP A 256 26.42 20.18 -3.68
N THR A 257 26.23 21.45 -3.36
CA THR A 257 26.55 22.57 -4.24
C THR A 257 28.07 22.80 -4.36
N THR A 258 28.85 22.42 -3.34
CA THR A 258 30.29 22.55 -3.33
C THR A 258 30.95 21.52 -4.24
N LEU A 259 30.53 20.27 -4.08
CA LEU A 259 31.01 19.14 -4.90
C LEU A 259 30.30 19.06 -6.26
N LYS A 260 29.24 19.83 -6.44
CA LYS A 260 28.32 19.69 -7.59
C LYS A 260 27.90 18.24 -7.80
N ALA A 261 27.45 17.59 -6.74
CA ALA A 261 27.19 16.17 -6.71
C ALA A 261 25.78 15.86 -6.16
N ALA A 262 25.16 14.80 -6.68
CA ALA A 262 24.06 14.16 -6.00
C ALA A 262 24.60 13.35 -4.82
N ARG A 263 24.00 13.53 -3.64
CA ARG A 263 24.27 12.76 -2.44
C ARG A 263 23.03 11.95 -2.11
N ILE A 264 23.20 10.64 -1.99
CA ILE A 264 22.11 9.68 -1.81
C ILE A 264 22.47 8.81 -0.61
N VAL A 265 21.60 8.74 0.40
CA VAL A 265 21.84 7.98 1.64
C VAL A 265 20.69 7.02 1.90
N ARG A 266 21.02 5.75 2.15
CA ARG A 266 20.06 4.72 2.51
C ARG A 266 20.74 3.61 3.34
N ALA A 267 20.11 3.21 4.43
CA ALA A 267 20.55 2.06 5.26
C ALA A 267 22.07 2.08 5.58
N GLY A 268 22.60 3.24 5.94
CA GLY A 268 24.03 3.42 6.25
C GLY A 268 24.96 3.45 5.02
N VAL A 269 24.43 3.36 3.81
CA VAL A 269 25.20 3.52 2.57
C VAL A 269 25.04 4.95 2.06
N GLU A 270 26.16 5.65 1.91
CA GLU A 270 26.22 6.97 1.29
C GLU A 270 26.87 6.88 -0.09
N ILE A 271 26.19 7.41 -1.09
CA ILE A 271 26.68 7.52 -2.46
C ILE A 271 26.80 8.99 -2.82
N VAL A 272 27.97 9.43 -3.28
CA VAL A 272 28.20 10.79 -3.79
C VAL A 272 28.59 10.71 -5.27
N MET A 273 27.76 11.29 -6.13
CA MET A 273 27.90 11.26 -7.59
C MET A 273 28.12 12.67 -8.16
N PRO A 274 29.39 13.09 -8.37
CA PRO A 274 29.67 14.39 -8.98
C PRO A 274 29.18 14.47 -10.43
N ILE A 275 28.58 15.59 -10.80
CA ILE A 275 28.09 15.85 -12.15
C ILE A 275 29.27 15.88 -13.15
N GLY A 276 29.14 15.15 -14.25
CA GLY A 276 30.16 15.06 -15.29
C GLY A 276 31.32 14.12 -14.97
N SER A 277 31.37 13.52 -13.76
CA SER A 277 32.40 12.57 -13.36
C SER A 277 31.92 11.13 -13.46
N ARG A 278 32.75 10.24 -13.96
CA ARG A 278 32.52 8.79 -13.86
C ARG A 278 32.94 8.20 -12.51
N THR A 279 33.68 8.95 -11.71
CA THR A 279 34.08 8.51 -10.39
C THR A 279 33.10 9.07 -9.37
N CYS A 280 32.43 8.19 -8.66
CA CYS A 280 31.63 8.48 -7.47
C CYS A 280 32.29 7.88 -6.24
N THR A 281 31.77 8.17 -5.05
CA THR A 281 32.19 7.51 -3.82
C THR A 281 31.03 6.77 -3.18
N VAL A 282 31.35 5.64 -2.56
CA VAL A 282 30.45 4.84 -1.74
C VAL A 282 31.08 4.73 -0.36
N ASN A 283 30.45 5.31 0.66
CA ASN A 283 31.01 5.45 2.01
C ASN A 283 32.47 5.98 1.98
N GLY A 284 32.68 7.03 1.18
CA GLY A 284 33.98 7.66 0.99
C GLY A 284 34.98 6.90 0.11
N LYS A 285 34.70 5.66 -0.28
CA LYS A 285 35.58 4.86 -1.16
C LYS A 285 35.24 5.11 -2.63
N PRO A 286 36.26 5.32 -3.51
CA PRO A 286 36.01 5.58 -4.92
C PRO A 286 35.42 4.37 -5.64
N PHE A 287 34.45 4.63 -6.52
CA PHE A 287 33.78 3.67 -7.39
C PHE A 287 33.66 4.28 -8.80
N THR A 288 33.94 3.51 -9.84
CA THR A 288 33.93 4.00 -11.23
C THR A 288 32.71 3.51 -11.99
N MET A 289 31.97 4.45 -12.54
CA MET A 289 30.82 4.23 -13.44
C MET A 289 31.26 4.25 -14.91
N ASP A 290 30.50 3.63 -15.78
CA ASP A 290 30.74 3.66 -17.24
C ASP A 290 30.13 4.89 -17.92
N ILE A 291 29.20 5.59 -17.27
CA ILE A 291 28.61 6.84 -17.72
C ILE A 291 28.50 7.83 -16.54
N ALA A 292 28.77 9.11 -16.82
CA ALA A 292 28.70 10.15 -15.81
C ALA A 292 27.28 10.68 -15.61
N PRO A 293 26.89 11.07 -14.38
CA PRO A 293 25.70 11.87 -14.13
C PRO A 293 25.73 13.20 -14.88
N TYR A 294 24.56 13.70 -15.27
CA TYR A 294 24.43 15.01 -15.92
C TYR A 294 23.15 15.72 -15.48
N ILE A 295 23.02 17.00 -15.83
CA ILE A 295 21.80 17.78 -15.58
C ILE A 295 20.98 17.86 -16.87
N GLU A 296 19.70 17.53 -16.78
CA GLU A 296 18.71 17.71 -17.86
C GLU A 296 17.42 18.29 -17.29
N ASN A 297 16.92 19.37 -17.86
CA ASN A 297 15.69 20.05 -17.42
C ASN A 297 15.66 20.35 -15.90
N GLY A 298 16.82 20.73 -15.34
CA GLY A 298 16.96 21.02 -13.91
C GLY A 298 16.94 19.78 -13.00
N ARG A 299 16.98 18.58 -13.58
CA ARG A 299 17.08 17.31 -12.84
C ARG A 299 18.45 16.70 -12.97
N THR A 300 18.95 16.12 -11.88
CA THR A 300 20.17 15.31 -11.92
C THR A 300 19.85 13.94 -12.46
N MET A 301 20.34 13.63 -13.64
CA MET A 301 20.20 12.35 -14.30
C MET A 301 21.34 11.42 -13.89
N ILE A 302 21.00 10.25 -13.40
CA ILE A 302 21.95 9.23 -12.95
C ILE A 302 21.68 7.88 -13.63
N PRO A 303 22.71 7.03 -13.77
CA PRO A 303 22.47 5.70 -14.29
C PRO A 303 21.72 4.85 -13.26
N ALA A 304 20.52 4.38 -13.63
CA ALA A 304 19.65 3.59 -12.75
C ALA A 304 20.35 2.37 -12.14
N ARG A 305 21.20 1.70 -12.95
CA ARG A 305 21.92 0.51 -12.53
C ARG A 305 22.75 0.72 -11.27
N TYR A 306 23.55 1.77 -11.21
CA TYR A 306 24.48 1.94 -10.09
C TYR A 306 23.74 2.25 -8.79
N VAL A 307 22.70 3.06 -8.84
CA VAL A 307 21.88 3.31 -7.63
C VAL A 307 21.19 2.04 -7.18
N SER A 308 20.64 1.28 -8.12
CA SER A 308 19.96 0.02 -7.78
C SER A 308 20.92 -0.98 -7.15
N GLU A 309 22.04 -1.29 -7.82
CA GLU A 309 22.99 -2.31 -7.37
C GLU A 309 23.67 -1.92 -6.06
N LEU A 310 24.03 -0.64 -5.87
CA LEU A 310 24.66 -0.16 -4.64
C LEU A 310 23.71 -0.20 -3.43
N PHE A 311 22.39 -0.20 -3.67
CA PHE A 311 21.39 -0.41 -2.63
C PHE A 311 20.84 -1.83 -2.55
N GLY A 312 21.53 -2.78 -3.17
CA GLY A 312 21.18 -4.20 -3.08
C GLY A 312 20.02 -4.63 -3.97
N GLN A 313 19.73 -3.86 -5.03
CA GLN A 313 18.71 -4.23 -6.01
C GLN A 313 19.36 -4.86 -7.25
N SER A 314 18.61 -5.68 -7.97
CA SER A 314 18.92 -6.14 -9.32
C SER A 314 18.24 -5.25 -10.35
N ILE A 315 18.83 -5.09 -11.52
CA ILE A 315 18.22 -4.37 -12.63
C ILE A 315 18.31 -5.20 -13.91
N GLN A 316 17.19 -5.37 -14.59
CA GLN A 316 17.08 -6.09 -15.84
C GLN A 316 16.43 -5.21 -16.90
N TRP A 317 16.94 -5.28 -18.13
CA TRP A 317 16.31 -4.61 -19.26
C TRP A 317 15.28 -5.52 -19.93
N VAL A 318 14.04 -5.04 -20.06
CA VAL A 318 12.96 -5.71 -20.79
C VAL A 318 12.73 -4.92 -22.09
N PRO A 319 13.12 -5.48 -23.27
CA PRO A 319 13.03 -4.77 -24.55
C PRO A 319 11.60 -4.38 -24.92
N GLU A 320 10.64 -5.27 -24.65
CA GLU A 320 9.21 -5.07 -24.85
C GLU A 320 8.70 -3.98 -23.88
N GLY A 321 8.50 -2.79 -24.36
CA GLY A 321 8.13 -1.65 -23.52
C GLY A 321 9.30 -0.83 -23.00
N ARG A 322 10.55 -1.18 -23.36
CA ARG A 322 11.76 -0.44 -23.00
C ARG A 322 11.87 -0.17 -21.50
N ILE A 323 11.77 -1.25 -20.71
CA ILE A 323 11.64 -1.18 -19.25
C ILE A 323 12.98 -1.53 -18.60
N ALA A 324 13.47 -0.68 -17.71
CA ALA A 324 14.47 -1.02 -16.72
C ALA A 324 13.75 -1.54 -15.48
N ALA A 325 13.64 -2.86 -15.35
CA ALA A 325 12.99 -3.52 -14.23
C ALA A 325 13.96 -3.64 -13.05
N VAL A 326 13.71 -2.88 -12.01
CA VAL A 326 14.46 -2.93 -10.74
C VAL A 326 13.69 -3.84 -9.79
N THR A 327 14.39 -4.80 -9.20
CA THR A 327 13.82 -5.76 -8.25
C THR A 327 14.76 -5.99 -7.08
N GLU A 328 14.21 -6.44 -5.95
CA GLU A 328 15.04 -6.82 -4.82
C GLU A 328 15.99 -7.96 -5.20
N ASN A 329 17.27 -7.80 -4.87
CA ASN A 329 18.25 -8.85 -5.07
C ASN A 329 18.25 -9.82 -3.88
N LYS A 330 17.28 -10.71 -3.85
CA LYS A 330 17.11 -11.68 -2.77
C LYS A 330 18.33 -12.58 -2.58
N ALA A 331 19.15 -12.75 -3.61
CA ALA A 331 20.39 -13.56 -3.50
C ALA A 331 21.39 -12.98 -2.49
N LEU A 332 21.30 -11.68 -2.16
CA LEU A 332 22.13 -11.06 -1.13
C LEU A 332 21.85 -11.60 0.28
N ALA A 333 20.67 -12.14 0.52
CA ALA A 333 20.32 -12.77 1.78
C ALA A 333 20.83 -14.24 1.88
N GLY A 334 21.39 -14.79 0.80
CA GLY A 334 21.91 -16.16 0.77
C GLY A 334 20.82 -17.23 0.92
N ASP A 335 21.22 -18.41 1.43
CA ASP A 335 20.30 -19.53 1.67
C ASP A 335 19.62 -19.36 3.05
N THR A 336 18.62 -18.47 3.10
CA THR A 336 17.79 -18.23 4.29
C THR A 336 16.34 -18.68 4.03
N ASN A 337 15.63 -19.08 5.09
CA ASN A 337 14.20 -19.36 5.05
C ASN A 337 13.37 -18.36 5.88
N LEU A 338 13.94 -17.21 6.22
CA LEU A 338 13.27 -16.18 7.05
C LEU A 338 12.19 -15.40 6.33
N GLU A 339 12.22 -15.31 5.00
CA GLU A 339 11.20 -14.55 4.25
C GLU A 339 9.76 -15.06 4.51
N PRO A 340 9.48 -16.38 4.40
CA PRO A 340 8.16 -16.91 4.75
C PRO A 340 7.77 -16.65 6.21
N TRP A 341 8.72 -16.70 7.14
CA TRP A 341 8.49 -16.38 8.54
C TRP A 341 8.07 -14.93 8.73
N ALA A 342 8.79 -14.01 8.10
CA ALA A 342 8.46 -12.59 8.11
C ALA A 342 7.04 -12.33 7.57
N MET A 343 6.68 -13.02 6.47
CA MET A 343 5.35 -12.93 5.88
C MET A 343 4.28 -13.45 6.83
N ALA A 344 4.49 -14.63 7.39
CA ALA A 344 3.50 -15.29 8.24
C ALA A 344 3.26 -14.50 9.55
N MET A 345 4.32 -14.09 10.25
CA MET A 345 4.20 -13.29 11.48
C MET A 345 3.48 -11.95 11.25
N GLY A 346 3.78 -11.26 10.14
CA GLY A 346 3.17 -9.98 9.81
C GLY A 346 1.77 -10.09 9.16
N ALA A 347 1.33 -11.27 8.78
CA ALA A 347 0.20 -11.49 7.90
C ALA A 347 -1.11 -10.88 8.39
N TYR A 348 -1.46 -11.09 9.66
CA TYR A 348 -2.74 -10.61 10.20
C TYR A 348 -2.82 -9.07 10.23
N LEU A 349 -1.79 -8.42 10.76
CA LEU A 349 -1.80 -6.96 10.87
C LEU A 349 -1.73 -6.29 9.50
N ASN A 350 -0.97 -6.86 8.57
CA ASN A 350 -0.97 -6.44 7.18
C ASN A 350 -2.35 -6.60 6.53
N ALA A 351 -3.01 -7.73 6.76
CA ALA A 351 -4.34 -7.99 6.25
C ALA A 351 -5.37 -6.97 6.77
N VAL A 352 -5.35 -6.68 8.06
CA VAL A 352 -6.28 -5.73 8.69
C VAL A 352 -6.00 -4.28 8.24
N ASN A 353 -4.73 -3.87 8.18
CA ASN A 353 -4.36 -2.49 7.88
C ASN A 353 -4.37 -2.16 6.38
N ASN A 354 -4.20 -3.16 5.51
CA ASN A 354 -3.99 -2.97 4.08
C ASN A 354 -5.08 -3.59 3.20
N GLY A 355 -6.24 -3.86 3.76
CA GLY A 355 -7.34 -4.45 2.99
C GLY A 355 -7.09 -5.90 2.58
N GLY A 356 -6.27 -6.61 3.33
CA GLY A 356 -6.26 -8.05 3.28
C GLY A 356 -5.02 -8.75 2.76
N ARG A 357 -3.81 -8.16 2.72
CA ARG A 357 -2.64 -8.85 2.16
C ARG A 357 -1.47 -8.99 3.11
N PRO A 358 -0.97 -10.22 3.36
CA PRO A 358 0.37 -10.39 3.87
C PRO A 358 1.35 -9.78 2.86
N THR A 359 2.18 -8.87 3.31
CA THR A 359 3.27 -8.33 2.49
C THR A 359 4.59 -8.78 3.06
N VAL A 360 5.48 -9.21 2.18
CA VAL A 360 6.88 -9.25 2.54
C VAL A 360 7.40 -7.84 2.41
N PHE A 361 7.83 -7.22 3.51
CA PHE A 361 8.43 -5.90 3.48
C PHE A 361 7.69 -4.91 2.57
N GLY A 362 6.47 -4.58 2.99
CA GLY A 362 5.61 -3.68 2.24
C GLY A 362 6.27 -2.33 2.03
N GLY A 363 6.56 -2.03 0.80
CA GLY A 363 6.88 -0.72 0.29
C GLY A 363 6.33 -0.64 -1.10
N LYS A 364 6.03 0.53 -1.59
CA LYS A 364 5.57 0.68 -2.96
C LYS A 364 6.66 0.16 -3.90
N GLY A 365 6.36 -0.93 -4.58
CA GLY A 365 7.31 -1.59 -5.42
C GLY A 365 8.30 -2.51 -4.69
N ARG A 366 8.12 -2.79 -3.41
CA ARG A 366 8.98 -3.69 -2.66
C ARG A 366 8.21 -4.83 -2.06
N GLY A 367 8.64 -6.03 -2.38
CA GLY A 367 8.08 -7.25 -1.85
C GLY A 367 6.80 -7.71 -2.53
N LEU A 368 6.48 -8.97 -2.28
CA LEU A 368 5.24 -9.57 -2.73
C LEU A 368 4.10 -9.04 -1.84
N SER A 369 3.14 -8.43 -2.48
CA SER A 369 1.94 -7.96 -1.84
C SER A 369 0.82 -8.93 -2.20
N TYR A 370 0.33 -9.67 -1.22
CA TYR A 370 -0.83 -10.53 -1.37
C TYR A 370 -2.02 -9.91 -0.65
N GLY A 371 -3.17 -9.74 -1.27
CA GLY A 371 -4.40 -9.22 -0.68
C GLY A 371 -5.52 -10.20 -0.73
N MET A 372 -6.44 -9.99 0.14
CA MET A 372 -7.75 -10.61 0.02
C MET A 372 -8.73 -9.55 -0.47
N ASP A 373 -9.48 -9.86 -1.52
CA ASP A 373 -10.62 -9.07 -1.92
C ASP A 373 -11.72 -9.12 -0.82
N ALA A 374 -12.77 -8.35 -0.99
CA ALA A 374 -13.91 -8.33 -0.07
C ALA A 374 -14.56 -9.71 0.13
N ILE A 375 -14.29 -10.67 -0.75
CA ILE A 375 -14.79 -12.06 -0.69
C ILE A 375 -13.75 -12.99 -0.07
N GLY A 376 -12.55 -12.50 0.25
CA GLY A 376 -11.46 -13.28 0.84
C GLY A 376 -10.72 -14.17 -0.14
N LYS A 377 -10.67 -13.80 -1.42
CA LYS A 377 -9.80 -14.44 -2.42
C LYS A 377 -8.51 -13.64 -2.59
N PRO A 378 -7.37 -14.29 -2.83
CA PRO A 378 -6.14 -13.60 -3.17
C PRO A 378 -6.35 -12.77 -4.44
N SER A 379 -6.13 -11.47 -4.38
CA SER A 379 -6.21 -10.60 -5.55
C SER A 379 -4.91 -9.82 -5.74
N ALA A 380 -4.54 -9.47 -6.97
CA ALA A 380 -3.24 -8.89 -7.30
C ALA A 380 -3.14 -7.36 -7.11
N VAL A 381 -3.92 -6.75 -6.23
CA VAL A 381 -3.89 -5.30 -5.97
C VAL A 381 -3.41 -5.05 -4.54
N GLY A 382 -2.19 -4.63 -4.30
CA GLY A 382 -1.71 -4.28 -2.96
C GLY A 382 -1.83 -2.79 -2.71
N THR A 383 -2.29 -2.43 -1.52
CA THR A 383 -1.88 -1.17 -0.94
C THR A 383 -0.41 -1.32 -0.59
N VAL A 384 0.43 -0.57 -1.24
CA VAL A 384 1.87 -0.60 -1.03
C VAL A 384 2.20 0.57 -0.13
N TYR A 385 2.97 0.34 0.90
CA TYR A 385 3.50 1.42 1.71
C TYR A 385 4.41 2.28 0.86
N THR A 386 4.19 3.59 0.84
CA THR A 386 5.21 4.51 0.36
C THR A 386 6.27 4.70 1.46
N TYR A 387 7.50 5.07 1.08
CA TYR A 387 8.54 5.33 2.07
C TYR A 387 8.14 6.48 3.01
N GLU A 388 7.44 7.50 2.51
CA GLU A 388 6.92 8.61 3.32
C GLU A 388 5.89 8.13 4.35
N TRP A 389 4.99 7.23 3.94
CA TRP A 389 4.01 6.67 4.86
C TRP A 389 4.68 5.79 5.90
N ALA A 390 5.67 4.98 5.50
CA ALA A 390 6.40 4.13 6.43
C ALA A 390 7.18 4.97 7.46
N ARG A 391 7.83 6.04 7.04
CA ARG A 391 8.50 6.98 7.96
C ARG A 391 7.51 7.67 8.89
N TYR A 392 6.38 8.14 8.34
CA TYR A 392 5.34 8.77 9.14
C TYR A 392 4.80 7.85 10.25
N ILE A 393 4.44 6.61 9.93
CA ILE A 393 3.89 5.68 10.93
C ILE A 393 4.94 5.25 11.97
N LEU A 394 6.20 5.10 11.55
CA LEU A 394 7.31 4.81 12.45
C LEU A 394 7.54 5.96 13.43
N GLU A 395 7.56 7.20 12.97
CA GLU A 395 7.72 8.38 13.82
C GLU A 395 6.51 8.61 14.72
N ASP A 396 5.30 8.68 14.14
CA ASP A 396 4.06 9.03 14.86
C ASP A 396 3.67 8.00 15.91
N SER A 397 3.80 6.71 15.60
CA SER A 397 3.30 5.64 16.47
C SER A 397 4.39 4.96 17.32
N TRP A 398 5.66 5.10 16.95
CA TRP A 398 6.76 4.37 17.58
C TRP A 398 7.95 5.27 17.99
N GLY A 399 7.95 6.55 17.61
CA GLY A 399 9.07 7.45 17.85
C GLY A 399 10.36 7.09 17.10
N VAL A 400 10.24 6.27 16.05
CA VAL A 400 11.35 5.79 15.24
C VAL A 400 11.56 6.74 14.07
N THR A 401 12.69 7.43 14.04
CA THR A 401 13.01 8.46 13.04
C THR A 401 14.13 8.07 12.06
N ASP A 402 14.87 7.01 12.39
CA ASP A 402 16.05 6.58 11.65
C ASP A 402 16.35 5.08 11.86
N ARG A 403 17.47 4.64 11.26
CA ARG A 403 17.95 3.26 11.37
C ARG A 403 18.30 2.87 12.82
N GLU A 404 18.98 3.76 13.55
CA GLU A 404 19.45 3.48 14.91
C GLU A 404 18.26 3.27 15.84
N SER A 405 17.33 4.22 15.88
CA SER A 405 16.13 4.15 16.70
C SER A 405 15.23 2.95 16.32
N LEU A 406 15.18 2.56 15.03
CA LEU A 406 14.46 1.35 14.60
C LEU A 406 15.05 0.09 15.23
N ILE A 407 16.37 -0.10 15.07
CA ILE A 407 17.06 -1.31 15.57
C ILE A 407 16.92 -1.40 17.08
N GLN A 408 17.13 -0.29 17.79
CA GLN A 408 16.98 -0.22 19.25
C GLN A 408 15.54 -0.55 19.68
N THR A 409 14.54 -0.01 18.99
CA THR A 409 13.12 -0.29 19.28
C THR A 409 12.77 -1.77 19.07
N VAL A 410 13.23 -2.38 17.97
CA VAL A 410 12.97 -3.81 17.69
C VAL A 410 13.60 -4.69 18.77
N PHE A 411 14.84 -4.42 19.17
CA PHE A 411 15.49 -5.16 20.26
C PHE A 411 14.78 -4.93 21.60
N GLY A 412 14.39 -3.70 21.89
CA GLY A 412 13.69 -3.37 23.14
C GLY A 412 12.37 -4.11 23.31
N MET A 413 11.72 -4.51 22.22
CA MET A 413 10.44 -5.23 22.30
C MET A 413 10.55 -6.64 22.90
N THR A 414 11.71 -7.30 22.81
CA THR A 414 11.92 -8.60 23.44
C THR A 414 12.06 -8.51 24.95
N ASP A 415 12.63 -7.43 25.46
CA ASP A 415 12.97 -7.27 26.88
C ASP A 415 11.96 -6.41 27.63
N SER A 416 11.37 -5.42 26.98
CA SER A 416 10.48 -4.41 27.57
C SER A 416 9.22 -4.18 26.74
N GLY A 417 8.75 -5.20 26.02
CA GLY A 417 7.49 -5.18 25.29
C GLY A 417 6.27 -5.34 26.21
N HIS A 418 5.09 -5.38 25.60
CA HIS A 418 3.84 -5.57 26.34
C HIS A 418 3.76 -6.93 27.05
N ASN A 419 4.54 -7.92 26.60
CA ASN A 419 4.63 -9.20 27.29
C ASN A 419 5.26 -9.06 28.68
N ALA A 420 6.25 -8.17 28.83
CA ALA A 420 6.85 -7.88 30.13
C ALA A 420 5.82 -7.22 31.10
N ASP A 421 5.05 -6.26 30.60
CA ASP A 421 3.97 -5.63 31.37
C ASP A 421 2.91 -6.67 31.76
N PHE A 422 2.51 -7.52 30.82
CA PHE A 422 1.55 -8.60 31.07
C PHE A 422 2.05 -9.57 32.14
N GLN A 423 3.31 -10.02 32.06
CA GLN A 423 3.90 -10.92 33.05
C GLN A 423 3.98 -10.26 34.45
N SER A 424 4.26 -8.97 34.49
CA SER A 424 4.22 -8.21 35.76
C SER A 424 2.81 -8.18 36.37
N ASP A 425 1.78 -7.96 35.53
CA ASP A 425 0.38 -8.00 35.98
C ASP A 425 -0.03 -9.40 36.44
N VAL A 426 0.39 -10.46 35.74
CA VAL A 426 0.15 -11.85 36.17
C VAL A 426 0.81 -12.13 37.51
N ALA A 427 2.09 -11.77 37.66
CA ALA A 427 2.81 -11.98 38.93
C ALA A 427 2.17 -11.23 40.09
N MET A 428 1.69 -10.00 39.85
CA MET A 428 0.93 -9.24 40.85
C MET A 428 -0.35 -9.98 41.26
N ILE A 429 -1.10 -10.51 40.31
CA ILE A 429 -2.36 -11.24 40.56
C ILE A 429 -2.08 -12.56 41.27
N GLU A 430 -1.07 -13.30 40.90
CA GLU A 430 -0.67 -14.55 41.50
C GLU A 430 -0.15 -14.38 42.95
N GLY A 431 0.48 -13.23 43.22
CA GLY A 431 0.92 -12.87 44.58
C GLY A 431 -0.21 -12.57 45.55
N MET A 432 -1.44 -12.40 45.06
CA MET A 432 -2.60 -12.11 45.90
C MET A 432 -3.13 -13.38 46.58
N SER A 433 -3.51 -13.27 47.84
CA SER A 433 -4.35 -14.29 48.48
C SER A 433 -5.74 -14.34 47.84
N ALA A 434 -6.43 -15.47 47.98
CA ALA A 434 -7.80 -15.60 47.46
C ALA A 434 -8.79 -14.59 48.06
N ALA A 435 -8.49 -14.05 49.26
CA ALA A 435 -9.29 -13.01 49.90
C ALA A 435 -9.04 -11.64 49.26
N GLU A 436 -7.80 -11.28 49.05
CA GLU A 436 -7.39 -10.03 48.34
C GLU A 436 -7.92 -9.99 46.92
N TYR A 437 -7.75 -11.07 46.17
CA TYR A 437 -8.26 -11.16 44.81
C TYR A 437 -9.78 -10.94 44.73
N ARG A 438 -10.55 -11.56 45.64
CA ARG A 438 -12.00 -11.35 45.73
C ARG A 438 -12.37 -9.92 46.10
N GLU A 439 -11.61 -9.28 46.97
CA GLU A 439 -11.86 -7.89 47.36
C GLU A 439 -11.56 -6.93 46.22
N VAL A 440 -10.48 -7.17 45.46
CA VAL A 440 -10.18 -6.41 44.24
C VAL A 440 -11.32 -6.54 43.22
N LEU A 441 -11.79 -7.76 42.92
CA LEU A 441 -12.90 -7.98 42.00
C LEU A 441 -14.21 -7.34 42.44
N LYS A 442 -14.48 -7.33 43.74
CA LYS A 442 -15.69 -6.72 44.29
C LYS A 442 -15.70 -5.19 44.13
N ASN A 443 -14.53 -4.57 44.17
CA ASN A 443 -14.36 -3.13 44.08
C ASN A 443 -13.94 -2.65 42.68
N ALA A 444 -13.65 -3.59 41.78
CA ALA A 444 -13.29 -3.26 40.41
C ALA A 444 -14.52 -2.75 39.62
N GLU A 445 -14.35 -1.66 38.91
CA GLU A 445 -15.39 -1.05 38.06
C GLU A 445 -14.90 -0.93 36.62
N GLY A 446 -15.83 -0.89 35.68
CA GLY A 446 -15.56 -0.64 34.30
C GLY A 446 -14.57 -1.66 33.69
N MET A 447 -13.47 -1.17 33.12
CA MET A 447 -12.47 -1.99 32.44
C MET A 447 -11.73 -2.94 33.40
N ASP A 448 -11.46 -2.52 34.64
CA ASP A 448 -10.69 -3.33 35.59
C ASP A 448 -11.47 -4.58 36.04
N ALA A 449 -12.79 -4.47 36.17
CA ALA A 449 -13.65 -5.60 36.46
C ALA A 449 -13.54 -6.74 35.45
N TYR A 450 -13.22 -6.39 34.20
CA TYR A 450 -13.00 -7.32 33.10
C TYR A 450 -11.52 -7.74 32.96
N MET A 451 -10.59 -6.79 33.03
CA MET A 451 -9.18 -7.05 32.75
C MET A 451 -8.50 -7.93 33.80
N PHE A 452 -8.82 -7.78 35.07
CA PHE A 452 -8.25 -8.61 36.11
C PHE A 452 -8.50 -10.12 35.91
N PRO A 453 -9.77 -10.59 35.79
CA PRO A 453 -10.03 -12.00 35.50
C PRO A 453 -9.52 -12.45 34.16
N TYR A 454 -9.48 -11.56 33.17
CA TYR A 454 -8.93 -11.87 31.84
C TYR A 454 -7.42 -12.10 31.89
N THR A 455 -6.67 -11.21 32.53
CA THR A 455 -5.21 -11.35 32.71
C THR A 455 -4.88 -12.63 33.50
N LYS A 456 -5.59 -12.92 34.55
CA LYS A 456 -5.41 -14.18 35.32
C LYS A 456 -5.63 -15.41 34.43
N ARG A 457 -6.72 -15.45 33.69
CA ARG A 457 -7.04 -16.56 32.76
C ARG A 457 -5.97 -16.75 31.70
N LEU A 458 -5.44 -15.66 31.15
CA LEU A 458 -4.36 -15.74 30.17
C LEU A 458 -3.05 -16.20 30.79
N GLY A 459 -2.73 -15.77 32.01
CA GLY A 459 -1.58 -16.27 32.80
C GLY A 459 -1.66 -17.79 33.01
N GLU A 460 -2.83 -18.28 33.44
CA GLU A 460 -3.09 -19.72 33.59
C GLU A 460 -3.00 -20.49 32.24
N LYS A 461 -3.44 -19.89 31.13
CA LYS A 461 -3.42 -20.49 29.81
C LYS A 461 -2.01 -20.56 29.21
N TRP A 462 -1.25 -19.50 29.34
CA TRP A 462 0.01 -19.34 28.62
C TRP A 462 1.28 -19.51 29.48
N GLY A 463 1.15 -19.37 30.80
CA GLY A 463 2.29 -19.48 31.73
C GLY A 463 3.40 -18.50 31.41
N ASP A 464 4.65 -18.97 31.44
CA ASP A 464 5.84 -18.15 31.19
C ASP A 464 5.90 -17.53 29.80
N ARG A 465 5.13 -18.06 28.85
CA ARG A 465 5.04 -17.49 27.50
C ARG A 465 4.29 -16.17 27.47
N GLY A 466 3.35 -15.97 28.40
CA GLY A 466 2.50 -14.78 28.44
C GLY A 466 1.80 -14.50 27.10
N ILE A 467 1.90 -13.28 26.65
CA ILE A 467 1.37 -12.81 25.35
C ILE A 467 2.49 -12.58 24.33
N LEU A 468 3.51 -13.42 24.33
CA LEU A 468 4.76 -13.25 23.60
C LEU A 468 4.57 -12.95 22.11
N CYS A 469 3.64 -13.66 21.43
CA CYS A 469 3.40 -13.43 20.00
C CYS A 469 2.83 -12.06 19.69
N TRP A 470 2.19 -11.39 20.66
CA TRP A 470 1.74 -10.00 20.47
C TRP A 470 2.91 -9.06 20.13
N ASP A 471 4.01 -9.19 20.85
CA ASP A 471 5.20 -8.37 20.58
C ASP A 471 5.96 -8.89 19.35
N LEU A 472 6.21 -10.19 19.23
CA LEU A 472 7.00 -10.75 18.15
C LEU A 472 6.38 -10.51 16.75
N PHE A 473 5.05 -10.60 16.62
CA PHE A 473 4.39 -10.35 15.34
C PHE A 473 4.39 -8.85 14.99
N ARG A 474 4.33 -7.99 15.99
CA ARG A 474 4.46 -6.53 15.78
C ARG A 474 5.89 -6.13 15.39
N MET A 475 6.91 -6.84 15.90
CA MET A 475 8.29 -6.67 15.43
C MET A 475 8.38 -6.88 13.91
N SER A 476 7.69 -7.88 13.37
CA SER A 476 7.65 -8.10 11.92
C SER A 476 7.14 -6.87 11.15
N ASN A 477 6.09 -6.22 11.65
CA ASN A 477 5.58 -5.00 11.01
C ASN A 477 6.54 -3.82 11.13
N LEU A 478 7.18 -3.62 12.29
CA LEU A 478 8.20 -2.58 12.45
C LEU A 478 9.35 -2.75 11.46
N VAL A 479 9.86 -3.97 11.33
CA VAL A 479 10.93 -4.29 10.39
C VAL A 479 10.47 -4.08 8.94
N GLN A 480 9.26 -4.47 8.59
CA GLN A 480 8.68 -4.23 7.27
C GLN A 480 8.58 -2.73 6.96
N TRP A 481 8.11 -1.93 7.90
CA TRP A 481 8.05 -0.48 7.74
C TRP A 481 9.45 0.15 7.69
N GLY A 482 10.37 -0.32 8.51
CA GLY A 482 11.77 0.11 8.48
C GLY A 482 12.47 -0.17 7.15
N TYR A 483 12.19 -1.32 6.56
CA TYR A 483 12.65 -1.63 5.20
C TYR A 483 11.99 -0.71 4.16
N ALA A 484 10.68 -0.49 4.23
CA ALA A 484 9.96 0.42 3.34
C ALA A 484 10.42 1.88 3.51
N ALA A 485 10.75 2.30 4.73
CA ALA A 485 11.32 3.61 5.04
C ALA A 485 12.76 3.81 4.53
N GLY A 486 13.42 2.73 4.11
CA GLY A 486 14.81 2.74 3.66
C GLY A 486 15.85 2.69 4.78
N TYR A 487 15.43 2.38 6.00
CA TYR A 487 16.33 2.25 7.16
C TYR A 487 17.10 0.93 7.16
N LEU A 488 16.57 -0.11 6.51
CA LEU A 488 17.17 -1.43 6.41
C LEU A 488 17.34 -1.86 4.94
N THR A 489 18.36 -2.65 4.69
CA THR A 489 18.47 -3.48 3.48
C THR A 489 17.66 -4.76 3.65
N TYR A 490 17.42 -5.50 2.56
CA TYR A 490 16.66 -6.76 2.61
C TYR A 490 17.33 -7.83 3.51
N PRO A 491 18.65 -8.09 3.41
CA PRO A 491 19.30 -9.01 4.32
C PRO A 491 19.21 -8.60 5.79
N GLU A 492 19.37 -7.32 6.08
CA GLU A 492 19.29 -6.79 7.45
C GLU A 492 17.88 -6.93 8.03
N ALA A 493 16.85 -6.67 7.22
CA ALA A 493 15.47 -6.84 7.65
C ALA A 493 15.16 -8.30 8.00
N LEU A 494 15.64 -9.26 7.21
CA LEU A 494 15.49 -10.67 7.55
C LEU A 494 16.28 -11.06 8.80
N ALA A 495 17.54 -10.64 8.90
CA ALA A 495 18.39 -10.93 10.06
C ALA A 495 17.81 -10.37 11.36
N LEU A 496 17.22 -9.17 11.31
CA LEU A 496 16.59 -8.54 12.47
C LEU A 496 15.34 -9.29 12.97
N LEU A 497 14.69 -10.06 12.10
CA LEU A 497 13.52 -10.88 12.42
C LEU A 497 13.86 -12.30 12.89
N GLU A 498 15.09 -12.75 12.67
CA GLU A 498 15.52 -14.11 13.04
C GLU A 498 15.25 -14.44 14.51
N PRO A 499 15.63 -13.61 15.51
CA PRO A 499 15.36 -13.90 16.91
C PRO A 499 13.87 -14.07 17.21
N ALA A 500 13.01 -13.25 16.60
CA ALA A 500 11.57 -13.37 16.78
C ALA A 500 11.02 -14.68 16.19
N ALA A 501 11.48 -15.08 15.01
CA ALA A 501 11.09 -16.34 14.38
C ALA A 501 11.52 -17.55 15.22
N VAL A 502 12.76 -17.53 15.75
CA VAL A 502 13.28 -18.56 16.65
C VAL A 502 12.43 -18.65 17.92
N LEU A 503 12.13 -17.53 18.57
CA LEU A 503 11.28 -17.51 19.76
C LEU A 503 9.88 -18.05 19.49
N VAL A 504 9.28 -17.74 18.35
CA VAL A 504 7.98 -18.33 17.96
C VAL A 504 8.10 -19.84 17.81
N GLN A 505 9.12 -20.33 17.11
CA GLN A 505 9.31 -21.76 16.87
C GLN A 505 9.59 -22.55 18.17
N GLU A 506 10.34 -21.98 19.09
CA GLU A 506 10.69 -22.62 20.35
C GLU A 506 9.53 -22.66 21.35
N ASN A 507 8.65 -21.66 21.34
CA ASN A 507 7.60 -21.49 22.33
C ASN A 507 6.23 -22.00 21.88
N PHE A 508 6.01 -22.22 20.60
CA PHE A 508 4.72 -22.63 20.04
C PHE A 508 4.86 -23.85 19.14
N LYS A 509 3.79 -24.63 18.99
CA LYS A 509 3.78 -25.90 18.26
C LYS A 509 3.31 -25.75 16.82
N SER A 510 2.60 -24.66 16.53
CA SER A 510 1.98 -24.42 15.23
C SER A 510 1.64 -22.94 15.06
N TRP A 511 1.35 -22.55 13.83
CA TRP A 511 0.81 -21.22 13.53
C TRP A 511 -0.53 -20.95 14.22
N ASP A 512 -1.39 -21.96 14.35
CA ASP A 512 -2.67 -21.82 15.07
C ASP A 512 -2.42 -21.39 16.52
N GLU A 513 -1.52 -22.08 17.25
CA GLU A 513 -1.19 -21.74 18.65
C GLU A 513 -0.53 -20.36 18.76
N ALA A 514 0.37 -20.03 17.86
CA ALA A 514 1.04 -18.73 17.84
C ALA A 514 0.05 -17.58 17.58
N PHE A 515 -0.86 -17.74 16.62
CA PHE A 515 -1.89 -16.73 16.36
C PHE A 515 -2.95 -16.63 17.45
N GLU A 516 -3.28 -17.73 18.11
CA GLU A 516 -4.15 -17.71 19.28
C GLU A 516 -3.53 -16.86 20.41
N ASN A 517 -2.23 -17.06 20.68
CA ASN A 517 -1.49 -16.26 21.63
C ASN A 517 -1.41 -14.78 21.21
N TYR A 518 -1.17 -14.52 19.94
CA TYR A 518 -1.18 -13.16 19.38
C TYR A 518 -2.53 -12.45 19.58
N LEU A 519 -3.65 -13.13 19.32
CA LEU A 519 -4.98 -12.53 19.47
C LEU A 519 -5.36 -12.33 20.93
N ASP A 520 -4.95 -13.22 21.83
CA ASP A 520 -5.11 -13.04 23.28
C ASP A 520 -4.33 -11.79 23.75
N GLY A 521 -3.10 -11.63 23.26
CA GLY A 521 -2.29 -10.44 23.51
C GLY A 521 -2.90 -9.15 22.92
N TYR A 522 -3.41 -9.22 21.70
CA TYR A 522 -4.13 -8.10 21.10
C TYR A 522 -5.30 -7.64 21.99
N ASN A 523 -6.16 -8.57 22.44
CA ASN A 523 -7.32 -8.22 23.25
C ASN A 523 -6.92 -7.67 24.62
N TRP A 524 -5.87 -8.24 25.23
CA TRP A 524 -5.33 -7.72 26.48
C TRP A 524 -4.82 -6.28 26.31
N TRP A 525 -4.04 -6.02 25.27
CA TRP A 525 -3.52 -4.68 24.98
C TRP A 525 -4.62 -3.69 24.60
N ALA A 526 -5.55 -4.09 23.74
CA ALA A 526 -6.66 -3.24 23.29
C ALA A 526 -7.70 -3.00 24.40
N ARG A 527 -7.61 -3.77 25.48
CA ARG A 527 -8.59 -3.76 26.58
C ARG A 527 -10.02 -3.98 26.09
N GLU A 528 -10.15 -4.91 25.15
CA GLU A 528 -11.46 -5.26 24.58
C GLU A 528 -12.18 -6.26 25.48
N ASP A 529 -13.41 -5.93 25.86
CA ASP A 529 -14.29 -6.87 26.54
C ASP A 529 -14.84 -7.88 25.51
N VAL A 530 -14.22 -9.05 25.46
CA VAL A 530 -14.71 -10.19 24.68
C VAL A 530 -15.68 -11.08 25.51
N GLY A 531 -15.99 -10.67 26.76
CA GLY A 531 -16.82 -11.43 27.70
C GLY A 531 -16.22 -12.78 28.03
N THR A 532 -17.06 -13.82 28.08
CA THR A 532 -16.63 -15.21 28.29
C THR A 532 -16.19 -15.90 26.99
N LYS A 533 -16.22 -15.21 25.86
CA LYS A 533 -15.93 -15.79 24.56
C LYS A 533 -14.46 -15.66 24.24
N ASP A 534 -13.87 -16.76 23.79
CA ASP A 534 -12.51 -16.82 23.35
C ASP A 534 -12.34 -16.05 22.00
N PRO A 535 -11.44 -15.05 21.92
CA PRO A 535 -11.18 -14.30 20.69
C PRO A 535 -10.84 -15.16 19.48
N TRP A 536 -10.12 -16.26 19.69
CA TRP A 536 -9.77 -17.22 18.66
C TRP A 536 -11.00 -17.90 18.05
N THR A 537 -12.03 -18.10 18.85
CA THR A 537 -13.24 -18.81 18.42
C THR A 537 -14.27 -17.88 17.78
N VAL A 538 -14.42 -16.66 18.26
CA VAL A 538 -15.66 -15.87 18.04
C VAL A 538 -15.43 -14.55 17.30
N THR A 539 -14.27 -13.93 17.42
CA THR A 539 -14.03 -12.59 16.86
C THR A 539 -13.03 -12.62 15.71
N ARG A 540 -11.75 -12.54 16.01
CA ARG A 540 -10.67 -12.43 15.02
C ARG A 540 -10.13 -13.77 14.55
N GLY A 541 -10.26 -14.81 15.36
CA GLY A 541 -9.80 -16.15 15.02
C GLY A 541 -10.40 -16.71 13.74
N PRO A 542 -11.73 -16.59 13.46
CA PRO A 542 -12.30 -16.99 12.18
C PRO A 542 -11.66 -16.29 10.98
N TYR A 543 -11.30 -15.01 11.14
CA TYR A 543 -10.61 -14.26 10.09
C TYR A 543 -9.17 -14.77 9.90
N VAL A 544 -8.43 -15.00 11.00
CA VAL A 544 -7.08 -15.58 10.93
C VAL A 544 -7.10 -16.96 10.29
N LYS A 545 -8.04 -17.83 10.68
CA LYS A 545 -8.20 -19.16 10.08
C LYS A 545 -8.46 -19.08 8.57
N LYS A 546 -9.29 -18.15 8.15
CA LYS A 546 -9.54 -17.92 6.72
C LYS A 546 -8.29 -17.37 6.00
N LEU A 547 -7.55 -16.48 6.64
CA LEU A 547 -6.27 -15.99 6.15
C LEU A 547 -5.28 -17.16 5.96
N MET A 548 -5.14 -18.03 6.96
CA MET A 548 -4.26 -19.19 6.90
C MET A 548 -4.68 -20.20 5.82
N GLN A 549 -5.97 -20.41 5.64
CA GLN A 549 -6.50 -21.28 4.58
C GLN A 549 -6.21 -20.73 3.18
N ASN A 550 -6.34 -19.40 3.00
CA ASN A 550 -6.11 -18.75 1.71
C ASN A 550 -4.62 -18.67 1.32
N TYR A 551 -3.73 -18.77 2.30
CA TYR A 551 -2.28 -18.73 2.14
C TYR A 551 -1.61 -19.93 2.81
N SER A 552 -2.18 -21.12 2.59
CA SER A 552 -1.72 -22.34 3.25
C SER A 552 -0.23 -22.64 3.03
N GLU A 553 0.35 -22.17 1.94
CA GLU A 553 1.79 -22.28 1.67
C GLU A 553 2.66 -21.46 2.64
N LEU A 554 2.12 -20.38 3.24
CA LEU A 554 2.82 -19.57 4.25
C LEU A 554 2.68 -20.13 5.66
N PHE A 555 1.63 -20.90 5.90
CA PHE A 555 1.29 -21.44 7.22
C PHE A 555 1.45 -22.95 7.27
N ASP A 556 2.35 -23.46 6.41
CA ASP A 556 2.64 -24.88 6.37
C ASP A 556 3.34 -25.36 7.65
N ASP A 557 2.82 -26.43 8.22
CA ASP A 557 3.39 -27.10 9.39
C ASP A 557 4.83 -27.60 9.17
N ALA A 558 5.18 -27.98 7.93
CA ALA A 558 6.55 -28.39 7.60
C ALA A 558 7.51 -27.20 7.67
N MET A 559 7.09 -26.01 7.20
CA MET A 559 7.85 -24.78 7.35
C MET A 559 8.03 -24.43 8.83
N PHE A 560 6.97 -24.49 9.62
CA PHE A 560 7.02 -24.18 11.06
C PHE A 560 8.00 -25.08 11.82
N LYS A 561 8.11 -26.35 11.44
CA LYS A 561 8.98 -27.36 12.06
C LYS A 561 10.40 -27.40 11.48
N SER A 562 10.63 -26.75 10.35
CA SER A 562 11.95 -26.73 9.71
C SER A 562 12.90 -25.83 10.49
N PRO A 563 14.19 -26.22 10.65
CA PRO A 563 15.18 -25.37 11.29
C PRO A 563 15.23 -24.00 10.61
N ILE A 564 15.23 -22.94 11.41
CA ILE A 564 15.40 -21.59 10.91
C ILE A 564 16.85 -21.46 10.41
N LYS A 565 16.98 -20.91 9.20
CA LYS A 565 18.24 -20.57 8.58
C LYS A 565 18.37 -19.06 8.54
N GLY A 566 19.27 -18.53 9.33
CA GLY A 566 19.59 -17.10 9.36
C GLY A 566 20.22 -16.59 8.07
N VAL A 567 20.47 -15.30 8.03
CA VAL A 567 21.14 -14.63 6.90
C VAL A 567 22.64 -14.79 7.04
N PRO A 568 23.36 -15.40 6.06
CA PRO A 568 24.80 -15.56 6.15
C PRO A 568 25.53 -14.22 6.30
N GLY A 569 26.33 -14.10 7.36
CA GLY A 569 27.19 -12.94 7.60
C GLY A 569 26.49 -11.69 8.14
N VAL A 570 25.18 -11.73 8.38
CA VAL A 570 24.42 -10.65 9.02
C VAL A 570 23.58 -11.25 10.14
N THR A 571 23.75 -10.78 11.37
CA THR A 571 22.95 -11.20 12.52
C THR A 571 22.28 -10.00 13.19
N ALA A 572 21.22 -10.25 13.94
CA ALA A 572 20.55 -9.22 14.72
C ALA A 572 21.53 -8.51 15.69
N GLU A 573 22.38 -9.28 16.38
CA GLU A 573 23.39 -8.72 17.31
C GLU A 573 24.43 -7.86 16.58
N SER A 574 24.84 -8.26 15.36
CA SER A 574 25.76 -7.45 14.55
C SER A 574 25.13 -6.12 14.14
N LEU A 575 23.84 -6.10 13.89
CA LEU A 575 23.09 -4.89 13.60
C LEU A 575 22.99 -3.99 14.83
N LEU A 576 22.67 -4.54 15.99
CA LEU A 576 22.64 -3.78 17.24
C LEU A 576 24.02 -3.18 17.55
N ALA A 577 25.09 -3.96 17.43
CA ALA A 577 26.45 -3.48 17.64
C ALA A 577 26.88 -2.38 16.64
N SER A 578 26.25 -2.29 15.48
CA SER A 578 26.54 -1.25 14.49
C SER A 578 25.94 0.12 14.82
N VAL A 579 25.01 0.17 15.78
CA VAL A 579 24.27 1.39 16.18
C VAL A 579 24.47 1.71 17.68
N SER A 580 25.27 0.93 18.39
CA SER A 580 25.70 1.18 19.78
C SER A 580 27.00 1.97 19.79
#